data_a534aaeccacc238237ba27bb77ff1726
#
_entry.id   a534aaeccacc238237ba27bb77ff1726
#
_cell.length_a   1.000
_cell.length_b   1.000
_cell.length_c   1.000
_cell.angle_alpha   90.00
_cell.angle_beta   90.00
_cell.angle_gamma   90.00
#
_symmetry.space_group_name_H-M   'P 1'
#
loop_
_entity.id
_entity.type
_entity.pdbx_description
1 polymer ?
#
loop_
_entity_poly.entity_id
_entity_poly.type
_entity_poly.pdbx_seq_one_letter_code
_entity_poly.pdbx_strand_id
1 'polypeptide(L)'
;IAGRAGRHKNDGSFGVTADQALFDEELVAQIENHEFDPIKSLMWRNPNLDFSTLPALIISLEQPAPRPGLARAPMADDMQALNLLSRDPAITDLVTSEPDVRLLWSVAQIPDFRKTMASEHSSLVGEIYSFLRQDAGVIPTAWLDEQIARCDRVEGDLDTLSTRLAHIRTWTYVANRSDWLEDPQHWQERSRTVEDRLSDALHMKLMGQFVDKNSSALMRRLKGQEDVAAEIEPNGDLLVAGEYMGRINGLRIERDPRLKGAPAGTARTAVEKTASDALRG
;
A
#
# COMPACT_ATOMS: atom_id res chain seq x y z
N ILE A 1 -4.85 13.40 -4.49
CA ILE A 1 -5.95 12.50 -4.03
C ILE A 1 -7.29 13.20 -4.23
N ALA A 2 -7.49 14.42 -3.71
CA ALA A 2 -8.74 15.16 -3.84
C ALA A 2 -9.22 15.32 -5.30
N GLY A 3 -8.31 15.55 -6.25
CA GLY A 3 -8.64 15.63 -7.68
C GLY A 3 -9.19 14.34 -8.31
N ARG A 4 -9.35 13.25 -7.51
CA ARG A 4 -10.04 12.01 -7.91
C ARG A 4 -11.41 11.86 -7.25
N ALA A 5 -11.82 12.83 -6.44
CA ALA A 5 -13.18 12.93 -5.94
C ALA A 5 -14.09 13.31 -7.12
N GLY A 6 -15.23 12.63 -7.23
CA GLY A 6 -16.12 12.79 -8.38
C GLY A 6 -15.66 12.00 -9.62
N ARG A 7 -16.63 11.55 -10.41
CA ARG A 7 -16.39 10.89 -11.69
C ARG A 7 -17.40 11.36 -12.73
N HIS A 8 -16.92 11.69 -13.91
CA HIS A 8 -17.72 12.20 -15.02
C HIS A 8 -18.52 13.47 -14.66
N LYS A 9 -19.84 13.37 -14.54
CA LYS A 9 -20.77 14.46 -14.22
C LYS A 9 -21.17 14.49 -12.74
N ASN A 10 -20.67 13.56 -11.93
CA ASN A 10 -21.01 13.50 -10.52
C ASN A 10 -19.97 14.25 -9.70
N ASP A 11 -20.44 15.17 -8.88
CA ASP A 11 -19.60 15.88 -7.92
C ASP A 11 -19.03 14.90 -6.90
N GLY A 12 -17.84 15.18 -6.42
CA GLY A 12 -17.19 14.45 -5.34
C GLY A 12 -16.96 15.36 -4.15
N SER A 13 -16.81 14.77 -2.98
CA SER A 13 -16.44 15.50 -1.77
C SER A 13 -15.03 15.11 -1.31
N PHE A 14 -14.35 16.03 -0.68
CA PHE A 14 -13.08 15.77 0.00
C PHE A 14 -13.07 16.46 1.37
N GLY A 15 -12.21 15.99 2.25
CA GLY A 15 -12.09 16.54 3.60
C GLY A 15 -10.95 15.92 4.37
N VAL A 16 -10.77 16.36 5.60
CA VAL A 16 -9.83 15.79 6.56
C VAL A 16 -10.48 14.68 7.37
N THR A 17 -9.68 13.77 7.89
CA THR A 17 -10.14 12.66 8.73
C THR A 17 -9.64 12.83 10.18
N ALA A 18 -10.44 12.36 11.13
CA ALA A 18 -10.13 12.38 12.55
C ALA A 18 -9.83 13.80 13.10
N ASP A 19 -8.83 13.93 13.96
CA ASP A 19 -8.46 15.16 14.65
C ASP A 19 -7.48 16.04 13.85
N GLN A 20 -7.44 15.88 12.52
CA GLN A 20 -6.60 16.71 11.67
C GLN A 20 -7.17 18.12 11.53
N ALA A 21 -6.28 19.12 11.45
CA ALA A 21 -6.69 20.49 11.16
C ALA A 21 -7.43 20.57 9.82
N LEU A 22 -8.49 21.38 9.77
CA LEU A 22 -9.19 21.64 8.52
C LEU A 22 -8.23 22.26 7.50
N PHE A 23 -8.51 22.01 6.22
CA PHE A 23 -7.81 22.72 5.15
C PHE A 23 -8.10 24.23 5.26
N ASP A 24 -7.11 25.05 4.95
CA ASP A 24 -7.34 26.49 4.81
C ASP A 24 -8.25 26.77 3.61
N GLU A 25 -8.95 27.91 3.64
CA GLU A 25 -9.93 28.28 2.62
C GLU A 25 -9.29 28.49 1.26
N GLU A 26 -8.04 28.94 1.20
CA GLU A 26 -7.30 29.13 -0.05
C GLU A 26 -7.01 27.79 -0.72
N LEU A 27 -6.56 26.79 0.05
CA LEU A 27 -6.31 25.44 -0.46
C LEU A 27 -7.61 24.77 -0.93
N VAL A 28 -8.73 24.95 -0.21
CA VAL A 28 -10.05 24.48 -0.63
C VAL A 28 -10.44 25.09 -1.97
N ALA A 29 -10.34 26.41 -2.10
CA ALA A 29 -10.66 27.10 -3.34
C ALA A 29 -9.77 26.65 -4.52
N GLN A 30 -8.48 26.46 -4.31
CA GLN A 30 -7.55 25.93 -5.32
C GLN A 30 -7.95 24.53 -5.80
N ILE A 31 -8.34 23.65 -4.86
CA ILE A 31 -8.78 22.28 -5.20
C ILE A 31 -10.08 22.32 -5.99
N GLU A 32 -11.07 23.09 -5.54
CA GLU A 32 -12.41 23.20 -6.16
C GLU A 32 -12.35 23.84 -7.57
N ASN A 33 -11.53 24.89 -7.72
CA ASN A 33 -11.35 25.57 -9.00
C ASN A 33 -10.30 24.92 -9.89
N HIS A 34 -9.65 23.86 -9.44
CA HIS A 34 -8.56 23.20 -10.16
C HIS A 34 -7.37 24.14 -10.45
N GLU A 35 -7.08 25.04 -9.54
CA GLU A 35 -6.00 26.03 -9.63
C GLU A 35 -4.81 25.55 -8.81
N PHE A 36 -3.71 25.24 -9.47
CA PHE A 36 -2.49 24.76 -8.84
C PHE A 36 -1.31 25.59 -9.26
N ASP A 37 -0.35 25.72 -8.35
CA ASP A 37 0.91 26.39 -8.67
C ASP A 37 1.59 25.73 -9.88
N PRO A 38 2.12 26.51 -10.81
CA PRO A 38 2.82 25.97 -11.96
C PRO A 38 4.05 25.19 -11.53
N ILE A 39 4.24 24.02 -12.14
CA ILE A 39 5.41 23.18 -11.92
C ILE A 39 6.65 23.94 -12.44
N LYS A 40 7.59 24.27 -11.53
CA LYS A 40 8.81 25.02 -11.87
C LYS A 40 9.86 24.18 -12.57
N SER A 41 9.91 22.86 -12.28
CA SER A 41 10.84 21.92 -12.92
C SER A 41 10.24 20.51 -12.95
N LEU A 42 10.53 19.78 -14.02
CA LEU A 42 10.18 18.37 -14.17
C LEU A 42 11.39 17.49 -13.79
N MET A 43 11.12 16.37 -13.12
CA MET A 43 12.15 15.39 -12.84
C MET A 43 12.60 14.72 -14.14
N TRP A 44 13.90 14.63 -14.34
CA TRP A 44 14.52 14.06 -15.52
C TRP A 44 15.56 13.02 -15.12
N ARG A 45 15.62 11.95 -15.90
CA ARG A 45 16.62 10.91 -15.84
C ARG A 45 17.11 10.63 -17.27
N ASN A 46 18.40 10.43 -17.43
CA ASN A 46 18.96 10.14 -18.76
C ASN A 46 18.35 8.87 -19.37
N PRO A 47 17.66 8.94 -20.51
CA PRO A 47 17.12 7.76 -21.19
C PRO A 47 18.18 7.01 -22.02
N ASN A 48 19.29 7.70 -22.36
CA ASN A 48 20.36 7.17 -23.21
C ASN A 48 21.48 6.62 -22.35
N LEU A 49 21.32 5.37 -21.91
CA LEU A 49 22.28 4.70 -21.04
C LEU A 49 23.40 4.03 -21.85
N ASP A 50 24.62 4.16 -21.35
CA ASP A 50 25.82 3.51 -21.93
C ASP A 50 26.09 2.20 -21.18
N PHE A 51 25.90 1.07 -21.85
CA PHE A 51 26.11 -0.27 -21.31
C PHE A 51 27.45 -0.87 -21.67
N SER A 52 28.35 -0.11 -22.29
CA SER A 52 29.68 -0.62 -22.71
C SER A 52 30.50 -1.17 -21.55
N THR A 53 30.40 -0.50 -20.38
CA THR A 53 31.03 -0.95 -19.13
C THR A 53 30.19 -0.52 -17.94
N LEU A 54 30.37 -1.16 -16.78
CA LEU A 54 29.67 -0.77 -15.55
C LEU A 54 29.96 0.68 -15.12
N PRO A 55 31.20 1.20 -15.15
CA PRO A 55 31.46 2.62 -14.92
C PRO A 55 30.75 3.55 -15.93
N ALA A 56 30.74 3.19 -17.22
CA ALA A 56 30.06 3.99 -18.24
C ALA A 56 28.54 4.08 -17.99
N LEU A 57 27.92 2.97 -17.59
CA LEU A 57 26.51 2.96 -17.18
C LEU A 57 26.26 3.92 -16.01
N ILE A 58 27.05 3.85 -14.94
CA ILE A 58 26.91 4.73 -13.76
C ILE A 58 27.05 6.21 -14.17
N ILE A 59 28.10 6.54 -14.96
CA ILE A 59 28.31 7.90 -15.46
C ILE A 59 27.11 8.37 -16.29
N SER A 60 26.57 7.51 -17.16
CA SER A 60 25.41 7.86 -17.99
C SER A 60 24.14 8.09 -17.18
N LEU A 61 23.93 7.35 -16.07
CA LEU A 61 22.82 7.54 -15.13
C LEU A 61 22.95 8.85 -14.33
N GLU A 62 24.18 9.31 -14.07
CA GLU A 62 24.48 10.50 -13.29
C GLU A 62 24.50 11.79 -14.10
N GLN A 63 24.30 11.71 -15.40
CA GLN A 63 24.32 12.91 -16.25
C GLN A 63 23.34 13.99 -15.77
N PRO A 64 23.76 15.25 -15.80
CA PRO A 64 22.89 16.38 -15.45
C PRO A 64 21.79 16.56 -16.49
N ALA A 65 20.69 17.20 -16.08
CA ALA A 65 19.60 17.52 -16.99
C ALA A 65 20.08 18.42 -18.12
N PRO A 66 19.67 18.17 -19.39
CA PRO A 66 20.26 18.81 -20.56
C PRO A 66 19.77 20.24 -20.81
N ARG A 67 18.74 20.71 -20.12
CA ARG A 67 18.15 22.05 -20.34
C ARG A 67 17.45 22.60 -19.11
N PRO A 68 17.29 23.94 -19.00
CA PRO A 68 16.49 24.57 -17.94
C PRO A 68 15.06 24.02 -17.91
N GLY A 69 14.45 24.01 -16.73
CA GLY A 69 13.11 23.45 -16.51
C GLY A 69 13.11 21.93 -16.26
N LEU A 70 14.27 21.27 -16.43
CA LEU A 70 14.48 19.88 -15.99
C LEU A 70 15.43 19.84 -14.81
N ALA A 71 15.12 19.02 -13.81
CA ALA A 71 15.98 18.75 -12.68
C ALA A 71 16.31 17.24 -12.66
N ARG A 72 17.57 16.89 -12.37
CA ARG A 72 17.95 15.49 -12.22
C ARG A 72 17.09 14.87 -11.11
N ALA A 73 16.48 13.71 -11.40
CA ALA A 73 15.75 12.93 -10.40
C ALA A 73 16.69 12.55 -9.25
N PRO A 74 16.21 12.53 -8.00
CA PRO A 74 16.99 12.04 -6.88
C PRO A 74 17.42 10.59 -7.11
N MET A 75 18.42 10.14 -6.36
CA MET A 75 18.89 8.76 -6.42
C MET A 75 17.75 7.81 -6.06
N ALA A 76 17.39 6.94 -6.99
CA ALA A 76 16.37 5.92 -6.80
C ALA A 76 17.01 4.59 -6.35
N ASP A 77 16.18 3.66 -5.88
CA ASP A 77 16.61 2.39 -5.30
C ASP A 77 17.46 1.56 -6.26
N ASP A 78 17.13 1.57 -7.57
CA ASP A 78 17.87 0.88 -8.62
C ASP A 78 19.31 1.38 -8.76
N MET A 79 19.50 2.69 -8.73
CA MET A 79 20.82 3.31 -8.81
C MET A 79 21.60 3.09 -7.51
N GLN A 80 20.92 3.10 -6.37
CA GLN A 80 21.54 2.79 -5.09
C GLN A 80 22.03 1.33 -5.03
N ALA A 81 21.18 0.39 -5.46
CA ALA A 81 21.55 -1.02 -5.59
C ALA A 81 22.74 -1.20 -6.55
N LEU A 82 22.69 -0.60 -7.74
CA LEU A 82 23.78 -0.66 -8.70
C LEU A 82 25.10 -0.13 -8.11
N ASN A 83 25.08 0.99 -7.40
CA ASN A 83 26.25 1.58 -6.77
C ASN A 83 26.85 0.69 -5.67
N LEU A 84 26.02 -0.04 -4.93
CA LEU A 84 26.50 -1.00 -3.95
C LEU A 84 27.10 -2.24 -4.61
N LEU A 85 26.42 -2.79 -5.62
CA LEU A 85 26.88 -3.95 -6.38
C LEU A 85 28.17 -3.68 -7.17
N SER A 86 28.37 -2.45 -7.65
CA SER A 86 29.59 -2.06 -8.36
C SER A 86 30.84 -2.03 -7.48
N ARG A 87 30.68 -2.11 -6.16
CA ARG A 87 31.77 -2.17 -5.18
C ARG A 87 32.03 -3.58 -4.64
N ASP A 88 31.18 -4.53 -4.99
CA ASP A 88 31.32 -5.92 -4.58
C ASP A 88 32.13 -6.71 -5.60
N PRO A 89 33.36 -7.17 -5.24
CA PRO A 89 34.19 -7.96 -6.14
C PRO A 89 33.50 -9.23 -6.64
N ALA A 90 32.67 -9.87 -5.81
CA ALA A 90 31.95 -11.09 -6.21
C ALA A 90 30.97 -10.84 -7.38
N ILE A 91 30.48 -9.61 -7.49
CA ILE A 91 29.60 -9.20 -8.59
C ILE A 91 30.39 -8.64 -9.76
N THR A 92 31.37 -7.76 -9.51
CA THR A 92 32.15 -7.12 -10.58
C THR A 92 32.95 -8.11 -11.39
N ASP A 93 33.45 -9.19 -10.78
CA ASP A 93 34.17 -10.26 -11.47
C ASP A 93 33.28 -11.05 -12.46
N LEU A 94 31.96 -11.02 -12.27
CA LEU A 94 30.97 -11.61 -13.17
C LEU A 94 30.59 -10.70 -14.35
N VAL A 95 30.92 -9.39 -14.28
CA VAL A 95 30.55 -8.39 -15.28
C VAL A 95 31.71 -8.25 -16.28
N THR A 96 31.70 -9.07 -17.32
CA THR A 96 32.78 -9.15 -18.28
C THR A 96 32.44 -8.59 -19.66
N SER A 97 31.16 -8.35 -19.94
CA SER A 97 30.67 -7.95 -21.26
C SER A 97 29.48 -6.99 -21.16
N GLU A 98 29.14 -6.33 -22.28
CA GLU A 98 27.97 -5.46 -22.36
C GLU A 98 26.64 -6.18 -21.97
N PRO A 99 26.36 -7.42 -22.42
CA PRO A 99 25.19 -8.16 -21.95
C PRO A 99 25.15 -8.33 -20.42
N ASP A 100 26.30 -8.50 -19.77
CA ASP A 100 26.38 -8.64 -18.31
C ASP A 100 26.02 -7.34 -17.60
N VAL A 101 26.46 -6.20 -18.15
CA VAL A 101 26.09 -4.87 -17.63
C VAL A 101 24.58 -4.64 -17.76
N ARG A 102 23.99 -5.02 -18.90
CA ARG A 102 22.54 -4.93 -19.13
C ARG A 102 21.75 -5.81 -18.18
N LEU A 103 22.21 -7.03 -17.95
CA LEU A 103 21.60 -7.95 -17.00
C LEU A 103 21.70 -7.41 -15.58
N LEU A 104 22.88 -6.94 -15.14
CA LEU A 104 23.06 -6.35 -13.82
C LEU A 104 22.14 -5.15 -13.61
N TRP A 105 22.01 -4.28 -14.63
CA TRP A 105 21.06 -3.16 -14.57
C TRP A 105 19.61 -3.64 -14.47
N SER A 106 19.23 -4.65 -15.25
CA SER A 106 17.87 -5.22 -15.20
C SER A 106 17.54 -5.79 -13.82
N VAL A 107 18.51 -6.43 -13.17
CA VAL A 107 18.35 -6.98 -11.81
C VAL A 107 18.35 -5.87 -10.75
N ALA A 108 19.20 -4.84 -10.90
CA ALA A 108 19.22 -3.68 -10.01
C ALA A 108 17.87 -2.90 -9.99
N GLN A 109 17.08 -3.04 -11.07
CA GLN A 109 15.73 -2.44 -11.15
C GLN A 109 14.64 -3.20 -10.39
N ILE A 110 14.95 -4.31 -9.71
CA ILE A 110 14.00 -4.97 -8.81
C ILE A 110 13.61 -3.97 -7.70
N PRO A 111 12.32 -3.60 -7.55
CA PRO A 111 11.93 -2.61 -6.55
C PRO A 111 12.10 -3.13 -5.12
N ASP A 112 12.60 -2.28 -4.22
CA ASP A 112 12.58 -2.58 -2.78
C ASP A 112 11.21 -2.29 -2.16
N PHE A 113 10.24 -3.19 -2.39
CA PHE A 113 8.93 -3.10 -1.75
C PHE A 113 8.99 -3.24 -0.23
N ARG A 114 10.03 -3.88 0.30
CA ARG A 114 10.21 -4.13 1.74
C ARG A 114 10.68 -2.90 2.48
N LYS A 115 11.28 -1.94 1.77
CA LYS A 115 11.94 -0.76 2.33
C LYS A 115 12.94 -1.12 3.43
N THR A 116 13.75 -2.12 3.14
CA THR A 116 14.83 -2.58 4.03
C THR A 116 16.05 -1.66 3.93
N MET A 117 17.13 -2.00 4.65
CA MET A 117 18.39 -1.30 4.43
C MET A 117 18.90 -1.57 3.01
N ALA A 118 19.47 -0.54 2.38
CA ALA A 118 19.97 -0.63 1.01
C ALA A 118 20.98 -1.79 0.81
N SER A 119 21.77 -2.10 1.84
CA SER A 119 22.70 -3.24 1.81
C SER A 119 21.97 -4.60 1.74
N GLU A 120 20.86 -4.73 2.45
CA GLU A 120 20.08 -5.98 2.47
C GLU A 120 19.39 -6.20 1.12
N HIS A 121 18.77 -5.15 0.57
CA HIS A 121 18.19 -5.21 -0.77
C HIS A 121 19.27 -5.50 -1.83
N SER A 122 20.39 -4.82 -1.76
CA SER A 122 21.53 -5.03 -2.68
C SER A 122 22.07 -6.46 -2.61
N SER A 123 22.15 -7.08 -1.42
CA SER A 123 22.58 -8.48 -1.26
C SER A 123 21.62 -9.43 -1.97
N LEU A 124 20.29 -9.24 -1.83
CA LEU A 124 19.29 -10.04 -2.54
C LEU A 124 19.42 -9.91 -4.06
N VAL A 125 19.56 -8.68 -4.54
CA VAL A 125 19.71 -8.36 -5.96
C VAL A 125 21.01 -9.00 -6.51
N GLY A 126 22.11 -8.93 -5.75
CA GLY A 126 23.38 -9.56 -6.10
C GLY A 126 23.30 -11.09 -6.15
N GLU A 127 22.56 -11.73 -5.23
CA GLU A 127 22.32 -13.17 -5.25
C GLU A 127 21.55 -13.60 -6.52
N ILE A 128 20.49 -12.86 -6.87
CA ILE A 128 19.72 -13.10 -8.11
C ILE A 128 20.62 -12.94 -9.33
N TYR A 129 21.44 -11.88 -9.39
CA TYR A 129 22.39 -11.68 -10.48
C TYR A 129 23.36 -12.86 -10.60
N SER A 130 23.89 -13.33 -9.48
CA SER A 130 24.81 -14.47 -9.44
C SER A 130 24.18 -15.74 -10.00
N PHE A 131 22.91 -16.03 -9.70
CA PHE A 131 22.20 -17.16 -10.29
C PHE A 131 22.07 -17.03 -11.80
N LEU A 132 21.68 -15.84 -12.28
CA LEU A 132 21.51 -15.58 -13.72
C LEU A 132 22.83 -15.61 -14.50
N ARG A 133 23.98 -15.50 -13.82
CA ARG A 133 25.31 -15.62 -14.40
C ARG A 133 25.92 -17.03 -14.36
N GLN A 134 25.25 -17.98 -13.69
CA GLN A 134 25.63 -19.39 -13.70
C GLN A 134 25.26 -20.07 -15.03
N ASP A 135 25.77 -21.27 -15.26
CA ASP A 135 25.58 -22.02 -16.51
C ASP A 135 24.11 -22.20 -16.92
N ALA A 136 23.20 -22.33 -15.95
CA ALA A 136 21.78 -22.48 -16.25
C ALA A 136 21.11 -21.16 -16.70
N GLY A 137 21.66 -20.01 -16.31
CA GLY A 137 21.14 -18.69 -16.68
C GLY A 137 19.76 -18.37 -16.11
N VAL A 138 19.30 -19.12 -15.12
CA VAL A 138 17.98 -18.98 -14.47
C VAL A 138 18.09 -19.07 -12.96
N ILE A 139 17.10 -18.49 -12.28
CA ILE A 139 17.00 -18.56 -10.83
C ILE A 139 16.65 -20.01 -10.42
N PRO A 140 17.36 -20.62 -9.46
CA PRO A 140 17.07 -21.99 -9.03
C PRO A 140 15.65 -22.13 -8.47
N THR A 141 14.90 -23.06 -9.02
CA THR A 141 13.50 -23.34 -8.66
C THR A 141 13.31 -23.57 -7.15
N ALA A 142 14.19 -24.36 -6.53
CA ALA A 142 14.11 -24.66 -5.10
C ALA A 142 14.34 -23.40 -4.22
N TRP A 143 15.24 -22.52 -4.63
CA TRP A 143 15.49 -21.26 -3.93
C TRP A 143 14.29 -20.30 -4.02
N LEU A 144 13.71 -20.13 -5.23
CA LEU A 144 12.53 -19.27 -5.41
C LEU A 144 11.31 -19.81 -4.66
N ASP A 145 11.15 -21.16 -4.66
CA ASP A 145 10.10 -21.81 -3.87
C ASP A 145 10.19 -21.49 -2.39
N GLU A 146 11.38 -21.57 -1.81
CA GLU A 146 11.62 -21.22 -0.41
C GLU A 146 11.29 -19.76 -0.10
N GLN A 147 11.66 -18.82 -0.99
CA GLN A 147 11.37 -17.41 -0.80
C GLN A 147 9.86 -17.13 -0.80
N ILE A 148 9.12 -17.70 -1.72
CA ILE A 148 7.66 -17.55 -1.81
C ILE A 148 6.97 -18.24 -0.62
N ALA A 149 7.41 -19.45 -0.25
CA ALA A 149 6.85 -20.19 0.88
C ALA A 149 6.99 -19.46 2.22
N ARG A 150 8.07 -18.68 2.41
CA ARG A 150 8.25 -17.82 3.61
C ARG A 150 7.18 -16.75 3.71
N CYS A 151 6.64 -16.28 2.59
CA CYS A 151 5.57 -15.29 2.54
C CYS A 151 4.19 -15.90 2.73
N ASP A 152 4.00 -17.18 2.38
CA ASP A 152 2.70 -17.86 2.31
C ASP A 152 2.13 -18.24 3.69
N ARG A 153 1.89 -17.23 4.53
CA ARG A 153 1.29 -17.34 5.87
C ARG A 153 0.38 -16.17 6.14
N VAL A 154 -0.89 -16.43 6.39
CA VAL A 154 -1.94 -15.41 6.62
C VAL A 154 -2.14 -15.07 8.10
N GLU A 155 -1.45 -15.74 9.02
CA GLU A 155 -1.49 -15.46 10.46
C GLU A 155 -0.55 -14.30 10.80
N GLY A 156 -0.92 -13.50 11.79
CA GLY A 156 -0.12 -12.38 12.29
C GLY A 156 -0.94 -11.12 12.50
N ASP A 157 -0.30 -10.06 12.93
CA ASP A 157 -0.86 -8.71 13.04
C ASP A 157 -0.79 -7.97 11.68
N LEU A 158 -1.24 -6.71 11.67
CA LEU A 158 -1.24 -5.88 10.46
C LEU A 158 0.17 -5.64 9.92
N ASP A 159 1.13 -5.40 10.80
CA ASP A 159 2.51 -5.13 10.42
C ASP A 159 3.17 -6.37 9.80
N THR A 160 2.93 -7.54 10.39
CA THR A 160 3.39 -8.82 9.86
C THR A 160 2.82 -9.12 8.48
N LEU A 161 1.50 -8.93 8.29
CA LEU A 161 0.85 -9.15 7.00
C LEU A 161 1.32 -8.13 5.95
N SER A 162 1.46 -6.85 6.33
CA SER A 162 1.97 -5.80 5.45
C SER A 162 3.41 -6.10 5.00
N THR A 163 4.26 -6.57 5.91
CA THR A 163 5.64 -6.97 5.62
C THR A 163 5.67 -8.15 4.65
N ARG A 164 4.88 -9.20 4.87
CA ARG A 164 4.80 -10.35 3.95
C ARG A 164 4.25 -9.96 2.59
N LEU A 165 3.25 -9.06 2.56
CA LEU A 165 2.72 -8.53 1.30
C LEU A 165 3.76 -7.72 0.52
N ALA A 166 4.61 -6.96 1.20
CA ALA A 166 5.74 -6.28 0.58
C ALA A 166 6.77 -7.29 0.02
N HIS A 167 7.07 -8.36 0.76
CA HIS A 167 7.99 -9.41 0.32
C HIS A 167 7.47 -10.17 -0.91
N ILE A 168 6.20 -10.61 -0.91
CA ILE A 168 5.66 -11.35 -2.05
C ILE A 168 5.65 -10.51 -3.33
N ARG A 169 5.45 -9.20 -3.24
CA ARG A 169 5.50 -8.29 -4.40
C ARG A 169 6.86 -8.28 -5.10
N THR A 170 7.95 -8.43 -4.36
CA THR A 170 9.28 -8.61 -4.95
C THR A 170 9.30 -9.87 -5.81
N TRP A 171 8.75 -10.98 -5.32
CA TRP A 171 8.70 -12.25 -6.05
C TRP A 171 7.70 -12.22 -7.20
N THR A 172 6.58 -11.53 -7.08
CA THR A 172 5.65 -11.26 -8.18
C THR A 172 6.36 -10.47 -9.31
N TYR A 173 7.18 -9.47 -8.95
CA TYR A 173 8.01 -8.75 -9.93
C TYR A 173 9.01 -9.68 -10.63
N VAL A 174 9.74 -10.49 -9.87
CA VAL A 174 10.71 -11.46 -10.41
C VAL A 174 10.01 -12.49 -11.29
N ALA A 175 8.85 -13.02 -10.89
CA ALA A 175 8.07 -13.99 -11.64
C ALA A 175 7.59 -13.46 -13.01
N ASN A 176 7.46 -12.14 -13.16
CA ASN A 176 7.13 -11.52 -14.45
C ASN A 176 8.34 -11.33 -15.39
N ARG A 177 9.55 -11.72 -14.95
CA ARG A 177 10.75 -11.79 -15.80
C ARG A 177 10.89 -13.20 -16.39
N SER A 178 10.23 -13.41 -17.52
CA SER A 178 10.14 -14.75 -18.14
C SER A 178 11.49 -15.35 -18.52
N ASP A 179 12.47 -14.51 -18.80
CA ASP A 179 13.84 -14.88 -19.15
C ASP A 179 14.71 -15.29 -17.95
N TRP A 180 14.21 -15.11 -16.71
CA TRP A 180 14.94 -15.45 -15.50
C TRP A 180 14.54 -16.77 -14.87
N LEU A 181 13.51 -17.43 -15.40
CA LEU A 181 12.85 -18.58 -14.78
C LEU A 181 12.67 -19.73 -15.77
N GLU A 182 12.76 -20.95 -15.28
CA GLU A 182 12.53 -22.15 -16.08
C GLU A 182 11.03 -22.34 -16.43
N ASP A 183 10.12 -22.05 -15.48
CA ASP A 183 8.66 -22.08 -15.70
C ASP A 183 8.01 -20.77 -15.23
N PRO A 184 8.04 -19.72 -16.05
CA PRO A 184 7.52 -18.41 -15.66
C PRO A 184 6.03 -18.40 -15.32
N GLN A 185 5.21 -19.18 -16.05
CA GLN A 185 3.78 -19.22 -15.85
C GLN A 185 3.42 -19.78 -14.46
N HIS A 186 4.04 -20.86 -14.07
CA HIS A 186 3.87 -21.46 -12.74
C HIS A 186 4.16 -20.43 -11.62
N TRP A 187 5.27 -19.71 -11.74
CA TRP A 187 5.70 -18.75 -10.72
C TRP A 187 4.84 -17.51 -10.66
N GLN A 188 4.33 -17.04 -11.81
CA GLN A 188 3.37 -15.94 -11.88
C GLN A 188 2.06 -16.29 -11.18
N GLU A 189 1.50 -17.47 -11.48
CA GLU A 189 0.27 -17.94 -10.85
C GLU A 189 0.43 -18.14 -9.34
N ARG A 190 1.55 -18.76 -8.93
CA ARG A 190 1.83 -19.02 -7.52
C ARG A 190 2.05 -17.74 -6.71
N SER A 191 2.91 -16.83 -7.19
CA SER A 191 3.17 -15.56 -6.48
C SER A 191 1.91 -14.70 -6.38
N ARG A 192 1.10 -14.64 -7.44
CA ARG A 192 -0.19 -13.95 -7.44
C ARG A 192 -1.17 -14.55 -6.43
N THR A 193 -1.29 -15.87 -6.39
CA THR A 193 -2.16 -16.57 -5.42
C THR A 193 -1.78 -16.23 -3.98
N VAL A 194 -0.50 -16.19 -3.66
CA VAL A 194 -0.01 -15.82 -2.32
C VAL A 194 -0.27 -14.34 -2.03
N GLU A 195 -0.04 -13.46 -3.02
CA GLU A 195 -0.30 -12.02 -2.88
C GLU A 195 -1.78 -11.74 -2.62
N ASP A 196 -2.69 -12.38 -3.37
CA ASP A 196 -4.14 -12.23 -3.21
C ASP A 196 -4.58 -12.69 -1.80
N ARG A 197 -4.11 -13.86 -1.34
CA ARG A 197 -4.41 -14.37 0.00
C ARG A 197 -3.93 -13.44 1.12
N LEU A 198 -2.74 -12.88 1.00
CA LEU A 198 -2.20 -11.92 1.96
C LEU A 198 -2.96 -10.60 1.93
N SER A 199 -3.35 -10.13 0.74
CA SER A 199 -4.14 -8.91 0.57
C SER A 199 -5.52 -9.05 1.22
N ASP A 200 -6.19 -10.18 1.00
CA ASP A 200 -7.48 -10.48 1.61
C ASP A 200 -7.37 -10.56 3.14
N ALA A 201 -6.35 -11.25 3.66
CA ALA A 201 -6.12 -11.36 5.09
C ALA A 201 -5.84 -9.99 5.73
N LEU A 202 -5.04 -9.14 5.06
CA LEU A 202 -4.75 -7.78 5.50
C LEU A 202 -6.03 -6.93 5.50
N HIS A 203 -6.83 -7.02 4.42
CA HIS A 203 -8.10 -6.30 4.32
C HIS A 203 -9.06 -6.69 5.45
N MET A 204 -9.23 -7.98 5.70
CA MET A 204 -10.10 -8.46 6.80
C MET A 204 -9.64 -7.95 8.17
N LYS A 205 -8.33 -7.90 8.41
CA LYS A 205 -7.78 -7.36 9.67
C LYS A 205 -7.97 -5.85 9.79
N LEU A 206 -7.76 -5.09 8.71
CA LEU A 206 -8.02 -3.65 8.67
C LEU A 206 -9.49 -3.34 8.94
N MET A 207 -10.40 -4.07 8.31
CA MET A 207 -11.84 -3.92 8.54
C MET A 207 -12.21 -4.23 9.99
N GLY A 208 -11.67 -5.29 10.57
CA GLY A 208 -11.88 -5.63 11.98
C GLY A 208 -11.44 -4.51 12.93
N GLN A 209 -10.22 -3.98 12.74
CA GLN A 209 -9.72 -2.86 13.56
C GLN A 209 -10.53 -1.57 13.40
N PHE A 210 -11.00 -1.30 12.17
CA PHE A 210 -11.80 -0.12 11.91
C PHE A 210 -13.17 -0.20 12.63
N VAL A 211 -13.82 -1.36 12.57
CA VAL A 211 -15.08 -1.63 13.28
C VAL A 211 -14.88 -1.54 14.80
N ASP A 212 -13.80 -2.14 15.33
CA ASP A 212 -13.49 -2.11 16.77
C ASP A 212 -13.19 -0.68 17.28
N LYS A 213 -12.44 0.11 16.50
CA LYS A 213 -12.15 1.51 16.86
C LYS A 213 -13.41 2.38 16.87
N ASN A 214 -14.27 2.24 15.87
CA ASN A 214 -15.52 2.97 15.79
C ASN A 214 -16.48 2.57 16.93
N SER A 215 -16.60 1.27 17.20
CA SER A 215 -17.39 0.77 18.33
C SER A 215 -16.85 1.28 19.67
N SER A 216 -15.53 1.33 19.86
CA SER A 216 -14.89 1.83 21.08
C SER A 216 -14.99 3.35 21.24
N ALA A 217 -14.96 4.12 20.15
CA ALA A 217 -15.18 5.56 20.15
C ALA A 217 -16.64 5.90 20.49
N LEU A 218 -17.59 5.18 19.87
CA LEU A 218 -19.01 5.28 20.17
C LEU A 218 -19.30 4.96 21.66
N MET A 219 -18.69 3.88 22.17
CA MET A 219 -18.85 3.49 23.57
C MET A 219 -18.25 4.50 24.55
N ARG A 220 -17.16 5.19 24.22
CA ARG A 220 -16.60 6.28 25.02
C ARG A 220 -17.54 7.49 25.03
N ARG A 221 -18.12 7.84 23.88
CA ARG A 221 -19.11 8.93 23.78
C ARG A 221 -20.38 8.63 24.60
N LEU A 222 -20.89 7.38 24.49
CA LEU A 222 -22.05 6.92 25.25
C LEU A 222 -21.83 6.88 26.78
N LYS A 223 -20.57 6.62 27.23
CA LYS A 223 -20.24 6.61 28.68
C LYS A 223 -19.96 8.00 29.26
N GLY A 224 -19.62 8.98 28.45
CA GLY A 224 -19.23 10.33 28.89
C GLY A 224 -20.36 11.37 28.85
N GLN A 225 -21.51 11.06 28.27
CA GLN A 225 -22.64 12.00 28.14
C GLN A 225 -23.91 11.38 28.73
N GLU A 226 -24.50 12.05 29.69
CA GLU A 226 -25.81 11.68 30.28
C GLU A 226 -26.97 11.89 29.29
N ASP A 227 -26.84 12.72 28.26
CA ASP A 227 -27.82 12.97 27.21
C ASP A 227 -27.22 12.77 25.82
N VAL A 228 -27.30 11.56 25.31
CA VAL A 228 -26.94 11.26 23.90
C VAL A 228 -28.19 11.40 23.05
N ALA A 229 -28.23 12.37 22.16
CA ALA A 229 -29.31 12.52 21.20
C ALA A 229 -29.41 11.28 20.32
N ALA A 230 -30.55 10.61 20.36
CA ALA A 230 -30.85 9.53 19.45
C ALA A 230 -31.95 10.01 18.49
N GLU A 231 -31.74 9.80 17.21
CA GLU A 231 -32.63 10.22 16.14
C GLU A 231 -33.18 8.98 15.42
N ILE A 232 -34.45 9.02 15.06
CA ILE A 232 -35.09 8.00 14.24
C ILE A 232 -35.35 8.62 12.86
N GLU A 233 -34.69 8.12 11.84
CA GLU A 233 -34.95 8.59 10.49
C GLU A 233 -36.31 8.11 9.95
N PRO A 234 -36.86 8.80 8.94
CA PRO A 234 -38.17 8.44 8.36
C PRO A 234 -38.21 7.00 7.77
N ASN A 235 -37.07 6.40 7.46
CA ASN A 235 -36.92 5.03 7.00
C ASN A 235 -36.91 4.00 8.13
N GLY A 236 -37.00 4.45 9.40
CA GLY A 236 -36.93 3.62 10.59
C GLY A 236 -35.52 3.32 11.11
N ASP A 237 -34.47 3.90 10.53
CA ASP A 237 -33.10 3.71 11.00
C ASP A 237 -32.87 4.50 12.31
N LEU A 238 -32.28 3.85 13.29
CA LEU A 238 -31.98 4.43 14.60
C LEU A 238 -30.51 4.88 14.59
N LEU A 239 -30.32 6.18 14.72
CA LEU A 239 -29.01 6.82 14.88
C LEU A 239 -28.85 7.26 16.35
N VAL A 240 -27.66 6.99 16.92
CA VAL A 240 -27.28 7.45 18.25
C VAL A 240 -25.98 8.21 18.13
N ALA A 241 -25.97 9.49 18.45
CA ALA A 241 -24.86 10.41 18.21
C ALA A 241 -24.40 10.44 16.71
N GLY A 242 -25.35 10.31 15.78
CA GLY A 242 -25.10 10.28 14.34
C GLY A 242 -24.61 8.93 13.79
N GLU A 243 -24.49 7.91 14.63
CA GLU A 243 -24.03 6.55 14.22
C GLU A 243 -25.21 5.58 14.14
N TYR A 244 -25.25 4.79 13.06
CA TYR A 244 -26.30 3.79 12.84
C TYR A 244 -26.22 2.65 13.86
N MET A 245 -27.28 2.44 14.63
CA MET A 245 -27.37 1.43 15.69
C MET A 245 -28.27 0.25 15.34
N GLY A 246 -29.13 0.42 14.36
CA GLY A 246 -30.10 -0.59 13.94
C GLY A 246 -31.34 0.04 13.32
N ARG A 247 -32.37 -0.77 13.11
CA ARG A 247 -33.64 -0.31 12.53
C ARG A 247 -34.82 -0.65 13.44
N ILE A 248 -35.76 0.29 13.55
CA ILE A 248 -37.03 0.09 14.22
C ILE A 248 -38.05 -0.37 13.19
N ASN A 249 -38.57 -1.58 13.39
CA ASN A 249 -39.62 -2.14 12.56
C ASN A 249 -40.88 -2.41 13.43
N GLY A 250 -41.77 -1.44 13.48
CA GLY A 250 -42.91 -1.45 14.39
C GLY A 250 -42.48 -1.39 15.86
N LEU A 251 -42.74 -2.44 16.63
CA LEU A 251 -42.34 -2.56 18.06
C LEU A 251 -41.05 -3.38 18.24
N ARG A 252 -40.36 -3.75 17.16
CA ARG A 252 -39.12 -4.52 17.20
C ARG A 252 -37.94 -3.64 16.78
N ILE A 253 -36.84 -3.77 17.52
CA ILE A 253 -35.58 -3.14 17.19
C ILE A 253 -34.65 -4.24 16.62
N GLU A 254 -34.36 -4.14 15.34
CA GLU A 254 -33.36 -4.97 14.65
C GLU A 254 -31.99 -4.28 14.81
N ARG A 255 -31.10 -4.91 15.56
CA ARG A 255 -29.74 -4.38 15.81
C ARG A 255 -28.83 -4.63 14.64
N ASP A 256 -27.89 -3.70 14.39
CA ASP A 256 -26.78 -3.96 13.47
C ASP A 256 -25.95 -5.15 14.00
N PRO A 257 -25.83 -6.26 13.23
CA PRO A 257 -25.05 -7.42 13.63
C PRO A 257 -23.55 -7.13 13.81
N ARG A 258 -23.08 -5.97 13.34
CA ARG A 258 -21.68 -5.50 13.49
C ARG A 258 -21.38 -4.98 14.90
N LEU A 259 -22.39 -4.72 15.73
CA LEU A 259 -22.26 -4.23 17.12
C LEU A 259 -22.05 -5.36 18.16
N LYS A 260 -21.49 -6.48 17.78
CA LYS A 260 -21.28 -7.70 18.61
C LYS A 260 -20.33 -7.55 19.82
N GLY A 261 -19.92 -6.35 20.21
CA GLY A 261 -19.03 -6.10 21.36
C GLY A 261 -19.59 -5.15 22.42
N ALA A 262 -20.78 -4.59 22.25
CA ALA A 262 -21.34 -3.66 23.21
C ALA A 262 -21.91 -4.40 24.44
N PRO A 263 -21.58 -3.98 25.69
CA PRO A 263 -22.26 -4.50 26.88
C PRO A 263 -23.75 -4.32 26.72
N ALA A 264 -24.48 -5.43 26.77
CA ALA A 264 -25.92 -5.49 26.48
C ALA A 264 -26.80 -4.53 27.34
N GLY A 265 -26.28 -4.02 28.47
CA GLY A 265 -26.97 -3.13 29.36
C GLY A 265 -27.03 -1.67 28.88
N THR A 266 -25.93 -1.06 28.49
CA THR A 266 -25.84 0.38 28.20
C THR A 266 -26.52 0.77 26.88
N ALA A 267 -26.31 -0.01 25.83
CA ALA A 267 -26.98 0.20 24.54
C ALA A 267 -28.48 -0.07 24.65
N ARG A 268 -28.90 -1.05 25.47
CA ARG A 268 -30.29 -1.36 25.71
C ARG A 268 -31.01 -0.24 26.43
N THR A 269 -30.40 0.34 27.48
CA THR A 269 -31.00 1.45 28.27
C THR A 269 -31.12 2.72 27.43
N ALA A 270 -30.13 3.05 26.59
CA ALA A 270 -30.21 4.22 25.70
C ALA A 270 -31.31 4.04 24.64
N VAL A 271 -31.40 2.86 24.02
CA VAL A 271 -32.42 2.54 23.01
C VAL A 271 -33.83 2.47 23.62
N GLU A 272 -34.00 1.85 24.81
CA GLU A 272 -35.29 1.77 25.50
C GLU A 272 -35.76 3.14 25.98
N LYS A 273 -34.86 4.01 26.45
CA LYS A 273 -35.18 5.38 26.85
C LYS A 273 -35.64 6.20 25.64
N THR A 274 -34.91 6.14 24.54
CA THR A 274 -35.22 6.91 23.32
C THR A 274 -36.50 6.43 22.64
N ALA A 275 -36.71 5.11 22.56
CA ALA A 275 -37.96 4.56 22.04
C ALA A 275 -39.16 4.92 22.91
N SER A 276 -38.98 5.01 24.24
CA SER A 276 -40.03 5.46 25.18
C SER A 276 -40.34 6.95 25.02
N ASP A 277 -39.32 7.77 24.77
CA ASP A 277 -39.50 9.22 24.59
C ASP A 277 -40.12 9.54 23.22
N ALA A 278 -39.75 8.82 22.15
CA ALA A 278 -40.37 8.94 20.82
C ALA A 278 -41.81 8.43 20.73
N LEU A 279 -42.23 7.55 21.65
CA LEU A 279 -43.63 7.07 21.76
C LEU A 279 -44.51 7.97 22.62
N ARG A 280 -43.95 8.96 23.32
CA ARG A 280 -44.69 9.92 24.19
C ARG A 280 -44.90 11.28 23.54
N GLY A 281 -44.24 11.58 22.44
CA GLY A 281 -44.45 12.80 21.63
C GLY A 281 -45.31 12.54 20.43
#